data_ab71cef8662f68da5fae6ec43fa84fb7
#
_entry.id   ab71cef8662f68da5fae6ec43fa84fb7
#
_cell.length_a   1.000
_cell.length_b   1.000
_cell.length_c   1.000
_cell.angle_alpha   90.00
_cell.angle_beta   90.00
_cell.angle_gamma   90.00
#
_symmetry.space_group_name_H-M   'P 1'
#
loop_
_entity.id
_entity.type
_entity.pdbx_description
1 polymer ?
#
loop_
_entity_poly.entity_id
_entity_poly.type
_entity_poly.pdbx_seq_one_letter_code
_entity_poly.pdbx_strand_id
1 'polypeptide(L)'
;MKGNKSHRSGFTLIEIMIVVAIIGLLASIAIPNYAHSRGAAHRAVCINNLQQIDGAMQRWSLEMQKDEGQAVTYGDIRSYLKGSVVCPAGGTSFEDSYTITTVDAPPICQRKPATHKLAP
;
A
#
# COMPACT_ATOMS: atom_id res chain seq x y z
N MET A 1 64.61 18.70 -15.81
CA MET A 1 63.45 18.16 -15.07
C MET A 1 62.25 18.12 -16.00
N LYS A 2 61.87 16.94 -16.43
CA LYS A 2 60.62 16.77 -17.19
C LYS A 2 59.47 16.76 -16.21
N GLY A 3 58.68 17.85 -16.16
CA GLY A 3 57.46 17.90 -15.41
C GLY A 3 56.45 16.88 -15.97
N ASN A 4 56.06 15.91 -15.15
CA ASN A 4 55.03 14.93 -15.50
C ASN A 4 53.68 15.68 -15.52
N LYS A 5 53.27 16.11 -16.72
CA LYS A 5 51.93 16.67 -16.89
C LYS A 5 50.95 15.50 -16.75
N SER A 6 50.39 15.37 -15.57
CA SER A 6 49.26 14.44 -15.37
C SER A 6 48.08 14.93 -16.26
N HIS A 7 47.80 14.21 -17.31
CA HIS A 7 46.61 14.46 -18.14
C HIS A 7 45.39 14.16 -17.30
N ARG A 8 44.79 15.15 -16.69
CA ARG A 8 43.48 15.02 -16.07
C ARG A 8 42.44 15.07 -17.17
N SER A 9 41.93 13.90 -17.55
CA SER A 9 40.77 13.81 -18.45
C SER A 9 39.50 14.17 -17.66
N GLY A 10 38.84 15.24 -18.04
CA GLY A 10 37.55 15.65 -17.52
C GLY A 10 36.41 15.26 -18.48
N PHE A 11 35.20 15.22 -17.98
CA PHE A 11 34.02 15.05 -18.81
C PHE A 11 33.81 16.28 -19.71
N THR A 12 33.36 16.02 -20.93
CA THR A 12 32.97 17.09 -21.85
C THR A 12 31.57 17.60 -21.51
N LEU A 13 31.27 18.85 -21.87
CA LEU A 13 29.96 19.44 -21.70
C LEU A 13 28.87 18.65 -22.44
N ILE A 14 29.18 18.18 -23.65
CA ILE A 14 28.24 17.43 -24.48
C ILE A 14 27.93 16.05 -23.90
N GLU A 15 28.90 15.39 -23.26
CA GLU A 15 28.67 14.11 -22.57
C GLU A 15 27.62 14.22 -21.48
N ILE A 16 27.73 15.26 -20.63
CA ILE A 16 26.78 15.53 -19.58
C ILE A 16 25.41 15.94 -20.14
N MET A 17 25.39 16.73 -21.21
CA MET A 17 24.13 17.10 -21.87
C MET A 17 23.37 15.89 -22.40
N ILE A 18 24.04 14.95 -23.03
CA ILE A 18 23.43 13.71 -23.55
C ILE A 18 22.87 12.87 -22.40
N VAL A 19 23.64 12.70 -21.34
CA VAL A 19 23.22 11.91 -20.16
C VAL A 19 21.96 12.51 -19.53
N VAL A 20 21.95 13.80 -19.29
CA VAL A 20 20.79 14.51 -18.72
C VAL A 20 19.57 14.40 -19.63
N ALA A 21 19.76 14.51 -20.95
CA ALA A 21 18.68 14.38 -21.92
C ALA A 21 18.04 12.98 -21.89
N ILE A 22 18.87 11.93 -21.81
CA ILE A 22 18.37 10.54 -21.73
C ILE A 22 17.65 10.31 -20.40
N ILE A 23 18.18 10.76 -19.29
CA ILE A 23 17.53 10.65 -17.97
C ILE A 23 16.18 11.38 -17.98
N GLY A 24 16.11 12.57 -18.54
CA GLY A 24 14.88 13.34 -18.65
C GLY A 24 13.81 12.62 -19.50
N LEU A 25 14.20 12.03 -20.61
CA LEU A 25 13.31 11.27 -21.48
C LEU A 25 12.75 10.03 -20.76
N LEU A 26 13.61 9.25 -20.10
CA LEU A 26 13.19 8.07 -19.36
C LEU A 26 12.31 8.43 -18.17
N ALA A 27 12.64 9.50 -17.44
CA ALA A 27 11.86 9.98 -16.31
C ALA A 27 10.46 10.44 -16.73
N SER A 28 10.31 11.05 -17.89
CA SER A 28 9.01 11.51 -18.40
C SER A 28 8.01 10.39 -18.59
N ILE A 29 8.49 9.18 -18.88
CA ILE A 29 7.65 7.98 -19.04
C ILE A 29 7.47 7.25 -17.71
N ALA A 30 8.55 7.15 -16.93
CA ALA A 30 8.58 6.33 -15.71
C ALA A 30 7.74 6.93 -14.56
N ILE A 31 7.77 8.24 -14.38
CA ILE A 31 7.10 8.91 -13.26
C ILE A 31 5.58 8.73 -13.29
N PRO A 32 4.85 9.01 -14.38
CA PRO A 32 3.41 8.79 -14.41
C PRO A 32 3.02 7.32 -14.28
N ASN A 33 3.77 6.40 -14.86
CA ASN A 33 3.54 4.96 -14.72
C ASN A 33 3.74 4.48 -13.28
N TYR A 34 4.75 5.00 -12.60
CA TYR A 34 5.00 4.68 -11.19
C TYR A 34 3.85 5.15 -10.29
N ALA A 35 3.36 6.36 -10.48
CA ALA A 35 2.25 6.90 -9.70
C ALA A 35 0.98 6.07 -9.86
N HIS A 36 0.65 5.65 -11.09
CA HIS A 36 -0.49 4.78 -11.37
C HIS A 36 -0.32 3.39 -10.73
N SER A 37 0.84 2.77 -10.90
CA SER A 37 1.15 1.45 -10.33
C SER A 37 1.11 1.45 -8.81
N ARG A 38 1.56 2.52 -8.18
CA ARG A 38 1.51 2.68 -6.73
C ARG A 38 0.07 2.69 -6.21
N GLY A 39 -0.81 3.42 -6.88
CA GLY A 39 -2.23 3.44 -6.53
C GLY A 39 -2.88 2.06 -6.63
N ALA A 40 -2.59 1.32 -7.70
CA ALA A 40 -3.07 -0.03 -7.91
C ALA A 40 -2.53 -1.00 -6.84
N ALA A 41 -1.25 -0.86 -6.47
CA ALA A 41 -0.63 -1.66 -5.41
C ALA A 41 -1.27 -1.39 -4.04
N HIS A 42 -1.52 -0.14 -3.70
CA HIS A 42 -2.20 0.24 -2.45
C HIS A 42 -3.61 -0.35 -2.38
N ARG A 43 -4.33 -0.32 -3.50
CA ARG A 43 -5.66 -0.93 -3.61
C ARG A 43 -5.60 -2.44 -3.37
N ALA A 44 -4.68 -3.14 -4.00
CA ALA A 44 -4.53 -4.58 -3.87
C ALA A 44 -4.19 -4.99 -2.43
N VAL A 45 -3.28 -4.28 -1.78
CA VAL A 45 -2.92 -4.51 -0.37
C VAL A 45 -4.11 -4.24 0.54
N CYS A 46 -4.84 -3.16 0.32
CA CYS A 46 -6.01 -2.83 1.13
C CYS A 46 -7.13 -3.88 0.99
N ILE A 47 -7.39 -4.36 -0.22
CA ILE A 47 -8.38 -5.43 -0.47
C ILE A 47 -7.94 -6.73 0.24
N ASN A 48 -6.66 -7.07 0.17
CA ASN A 48 -6.13 -8.22 0.90
C ASN A 48 -6.31 -8.07 2.41
N ASN A 49 -6.07 -6.87 2.96
CA ASN A 49 -6.31 -6.57 4.36
C ASN A 49 -7.79 -6.74 4.72
N LEU A 50 -8.70 -6.27 3.89
CA LEU A 50 -10.14 -6.46 4.09
C LEU A 50 -10.53 -7.94 4.10
N GLN A 51 -9.94 -8.76 3.23
CA GLN A 51 -10.15 -10.20 3.23
C GLN A 51 -9.64 -10.86 4.52
N GLN A 52 -8.49 -10.43 5.03
CA GLN A 52 -7.96 -10.91 6.31
C GLN A 52 -8.87 -10.53 7.48
N ILE A 53 -9.40 -9.31 7.48
CA ILE A 53 -10.33 -8.84 8.52
C ILE A 53 -11.62 -9.65 8.47
N ASP A 54 -12.18 -9.86 7.29
CA ASP A 54 -13.39 -10.66 7.11
C ASP A 54 -13.18 -12.10 7.59
N GLY A 55 -12.06 -12.72 7.22
CA GLY A 55 -11.70 -14.06 7.69
C GLY A 55 -11.53 -14.13 9.21
N ALA A 56 -10.95 -13.11 9.82
CA ALA A 56 -10.82 -13.01 11.28
C ALA A 56 -12.17 -12.89 11.97
N MET A 57 -13.08 -12.10 11.41
CA MET A 57 -14.44 -11.96 11.91
C MET A 57 -15.19 -13.28 11.87
N GLN A 58 -15.08 -14.02 10.77
CA GLN A 58 -15.72 -15.33 10.61
C GLN A 58 -15.16 -16.37 11.60
N ARG A 59 -13.85 -16.40 11.78
CA ARG A 59 -13.21 -17.28 12.77
C ARG A 59 -13.66 -16.97 14.18
N TRP A 60 -13.66 -15.71 14.56
CA TRP A 60 -14.12 -15.27 15.85
C TRP A 60 -15.58 -15.68 16.12
N SER A 61 -16.45 -15.46 15.14
CA SER A 61 -17.87 -15.83 15.26
C SER A 61 -18.07 -17.33 15.44
N LEU A 62 -17.32 -18.15 14.72
CA LEU A 62 -17.39 -19.61 14.85
C LEU A 62 -16.88 -20.10 16.19
N GLU A 63 -15.72 -19.58 16.67
CA GLU A 63 -15.14 -19.99 17.95
C GLU A 63 -15.96 -19.53 19.14
N MET A 64 -16.54 -18.33 19.07
CA MET A 64 -17.34 -17.76 20.15
C MET A 64 -18.83 -18.07 20.02
N GLN A 65 -19.22 -18.85 19.00
CA GLN A 65 -20.61 -19.19 18.72
C GLN A 65 -21.52 -17.95 18.64
N LYS A 66 -21.07 -16.95 17.88
CA LYS A 66 -21.81 -15.70 17.66
C LYS A 66 -22.69 -15.82 16.43
N ASP A 67 -23.90 -15.31 16.55
CA ASP A 67 -24.84 -15.28 15.43
C ASP A 67 -24.55 -14.14 14.46
N GLU A 68 -25.11 -14.25 13.26
CA GLU A 68 -25.14 -13.13 12.30
C GLU A 68 -25.85 -11.92 12.95
N GLY A 69 -25.37 -10.74 12.66
CA GLY A 69 -25.89 -9.50 13.24
C GLY A 69 -25.31 -9.12 14.60
N GLN A 70 -24.49 -9.99 15.21
CA GLN A 70 -23.77 -9.64 16.44
C GLN A 70 -22.68 -8.62 16.16
N ALA A 71 -22.57 -7.63 17.02
CA ALA A 71 -21.51 -6.61 16.92
C ALA A 71 -20.14 -7.22 17.15
N VAL A 72 -19.17 -6.81 16.34
CA VAL A 72 -17.78 -7.22 16.44
C VAL A 72 -16.89 -5.99 16.53
N THR A 73 -15.88 -6.04 17.39
CA THR A 73 -14.92 -4.97 17.60
C THR A 73 -13.53 -5.40 17.21
N TYR A 74 -12.63 -4.44 17.00
CA TYR A 74 -11.23 -4.74 16.73
C TYR A 74 -10.58 -5.57 17.83
N GLY A 75 -10.92 -5.29 19.10
CA GLY A 75 -10.44 -6.06 20.24
C GLY A 75 -10.78 -7.55 20.16
N ASP A 76 -11.94 -7.89 19.59
CA ASP A 76 -12.39 -9.27 19.44
C ASP A 76 -11.60 -10.05 18.41
N ILE A 77 -11.24 -9.41 17.29
CA ILE A 77 -10.58 -10.06 16.17
C ILE A 77 -9.07 -9.86 16.12
N ARG A 78 -8.53 -9.02 16.98
CA ARG A 78 -7.10 -8.67 17.01
C ARG A 78 -6.18 -9.88 17.06
N SER A 79 -6.53 -10.88 17.84
CA SER A 79 -5.73 -12.11 18.00
C SER A 79 -5.73 -13.00 16.77
N TYR A 80 -6.69 -12.83 15.87
CA TYR A 80 -6.81 -13.58 14.61
C TYR A 80 -6.11 -12.89 13.44
N LEU A 81 -5.68 -11.64 13.63
CA LEU A 81 -4.97 -10.89 12.62
C LEU A 81 -3.46 -11.06 12.77
N LYS A 82 -2.76 -11.12 11.66
CA LYS A 82 -1.30 -11.19 11.64
C LYS A 82 -0.72 -9.77 11.67
N GLY A 83 -0.34 -9.33 12.87
CA GLY A 83 0.28 -8.02 13.04
C GLY A 83 -0.68 -6.85 12.90
N SER A 84 -0.12 -5.68 12.65
CA SER A 84 -0.89 -4.45 12.46
C SER A 84 -1.43 -4.36 11.03
N VAL A 85 -2.73 -4.27 10.88
CA VAL A 85 -3.40 -4.16 9.58
C VAL A 85 -3.87 -2.72 9.41
N VAL A 86 -3.27 -2.01 8.46
CA VAL A 86 -3.56 -0.60 8.16
C VAL A 86 -3.68 -0.39 6.66
N CYS A 87 -4.48 0.60 6.27
CA CYS A 87 -4.61 0.94 4.85
C CYS A 87 -3.35 1.68 4.36
N PRO A 88 -2.68 1.20 3.31
CA PRO A 88 -1.47 1.86 2.79
C PRO A 88 -1.75 3.23 2.15
N ALA A 89 -3.01 3.57 1.91
CA ALA A 89 -3.42 4.87 1.36
C ALA A 89 -3.60 5.94 2.47
N GLY A 90 -2.71 5.95 3.46
CA GLY A 90 -2.66 6.97 4.51
C GLY A 90 -3.18 6.53 5.87
N GLY A 91 -3.45 5.25 6.08
CA GLY A 91 -3.81 4.71 7.39
C GLY A 91 -2.62 4.66 8.34
N THR A 92 -2.85 4.92 9.61
CA THR A 92 -1.84 4.85 10.68
C THR A 92 -2.18 3.82 11.75
N SER A 93 -3.47 3.53 11.92
CA SER A 93 -3.98 2.53 12.85
C SER A 93 -5.12 1.75 12.21
N PHE A 94 -5.57 0.69 12.87
CA PHE A 94 -6.74 -0.07 12.42
C PHE A 94 -7.99 0.82 12.41
N GLU A 95 -8.19 1.58 13.48
CA GLU A 95 -9.39 2.39 13.70
C GLU A 95 -9.54 3.51 12.67
N ASP A 96 -8.43 4.05 12.15
CA ASP A 96 -8.48 5.09 11.13
C ASP A 96 -8.50 4.52 9.70
N SER A 97 -8.22 3.24 9.55
CA SER A 97 -8.14 2.56 8.25
C SER A 97 -9.40 1.79 7.90
N TYR A 98 -10.00 1.10 8.86
CA TYR A 98 -11.10 0.17 8.61
C TYR A 98 -12.25 0.35 9.60
N THR A 99 -13.47 0.12 9.12
CA THR A 99 -14.67 0.06 9.95
C THR A 99 -15.25 -1.35 9.89
N ILE A 100 -15.52 -1.92 11.04
CA ILE A 100 -16.25 -3.18 11.21
C ILE A 100 -17.45 -2.93 12.09
N THR A 101 -18.56 -3.60 11.83
CA THR A 101 -19.82 -3.41 12.57
C THR A 101 -20.34 -4.72 13.10
N THR A 102 -20.82 -5.60 12.25
CA THR A 102 -21.42 -6.88 12.62
C THR A 102 -20.75 -8.01 11.84
N VAL A 103 -20.95 -9.24 12.31
CA VAL A 103 -20.35 -10.44 11.72
C VAL A 103 -20.74 -10.63 10.25
N ASP A 104 -21.97 -10.31 9.89
CA ASP A 104 -22.51 -10.46 8.55
C ASP A 104 -22.19 -9.31 7.61
N ALA A 105 -21.78 -8.15 8.16
CA ALA A 105 -21.44 -6.98 7.36
C ALA A 105 -19.95 -7.01 6.96
N PRO A 106 -19.63 -6.77 5.66
CA PRO A 106 -18.24 -6.74 5.23
C PRO A 106 -17.50 -5.55 5.84
N PRO A 107 -16.20 -5.71 6.14
CA PRO A 107 -15.39 -4.58 6.59
C PRO A 107 -15.24 -3.53 5.48
N ILE A 108 -15.11 -2.27 5.87
CA ILE A 108 -15.06 -1.13 4.97
C ILE A 108 -13.76 -0.36 5.20
N CYS A 109 -13.09 0.02 4.09
CA CYS A 109 -11.96 0.93 4.15
C CYS A 109 -12.44 2.37 4.28
N GLN A 110 -11.99 3.08 5.32
CA GLN A 110 -12.35 4.47 5.56
C GLN A 110 -11.59 5.45 4.66
N ARG A 111 -10.40 5.06 4.19
CA ARG A 111 -9.52 5.95 3.41
C ARG A 111 -9.99 6.10 1.97
N LYS A 112 -10.39 5.00 1.34
CA LYS A 112 -10.89 4.98 -0.04
C LYS A 112 -12.04 3.97 -0.19
N PRO A 113 -13.21 4.26 0.40
CA PRO A 113 -14.31 3.28 0.42
C PRO A 113 -14.88 2.95 -0.96
N ALA A 114 -14.75 3.85 -1.92
CA ALA A 114 -15.26 3.65 -3.28
C ALA A 114 -14.48 2.61 -4.09
N THR A 115 -13.17 2.55 -3.89
CA THR A 115 -12.25 1.70 -4.68
C THR A 115 -11.65 0.54 -3.88
N HIS A 116 -11.41 0.75 -2.59
CA HIS A 116 -10.86 -0.24 -1.68
C HIS A 116 -12.01 -0.97 -0.97
N LYS A 117 -12.63 -1.90 -1.65
CA LYS A 117 -13.76 -2.66 -1.13
C LYS A 117 -13.70 -4.11 -1.57
N LEU A 118 -14.28 -4.99 -0.77
CA LEU A 118 -14.46 -6.39 -1.16
C LEU A 118 -15.49 -6.49 -2.28
N ALA A 119 -15.29 -7.47 -3.15
CA ALA A 119 -16.30 -7.83 -4.15
C ALA A 119 -17.55 -8.38 -3.45
N PRO A 120 -18.73 -8.06 -3.95
CA PRO A 120 -19.97 -8.58 -3.39
C PRO A 120 -20.09 -10.10 -3.50
#